data_05739c739190c9c89e06afcca7706878
#
_entry.id   05739c739190c9c89e06afcca7706878
#
_cell.length_a   1.000
_cell.length_b   1.000
_cell.length_c   1.000
_cell.angle_alpha   90.00
_cell.angle_beta   90.00
_cell.angle_gamma   90.00
#
_symmetry.space_group_name_H-M   'P 1'
#
loop_
_entity.id
_entity.type
_entity.pdbx_description
1 polymer ?
#
loop_
_entity_poly.entity_id
_entity_poly.type
_entity_poly.pdbx_seq_one_letter_code
_entity_poly.pdbx_strand_id
1 'polypeptide(L)'
;FDPEFMPDYLERLARSVRSMGINRISGKLIGDVSLMDSVYWGAGWSWDDTPESFQPYLSPLMLNRGCVDITVRPSEPGMPPSVTVFPESDSYTVENAARSHAPECGTVRITRDWLHHSNLIQISGNVTRTQKRTLNVCDPACFFLRSFRNVLYKQDIHVEEVAQGIIPDTAVVWMDTVVRPLDPVLKRALKKSDNLSAEALFYHLGIHEKGMPYSGVEESREVICRFMKEKIGRIPENYRIADGSGVSLYNYISPDLLVEYLKYAYYHSAVFQPFYEALPIAGIDGTLQHRMKGGKAYRNVRAKTGTVTGVSSLAGYVRSRNGHMLAFAIINQNVLKGKEARNFQDKICEILAN
;
A
#
# COMPACT_ATOMS: atom_id res chain seq x y z
N PHE A 1 -5.61 6.97 -9.40
CA PHE A 1 -4.82 6.10 -8.57
C PHE A 1 -5.74 5.31 -7.63
N ASP A 2 -6.06 4.05 -7.98
CA ASP A 2 -6.89 3.13 -7.18
C ASP A 2 -6.00 2.04 -6.58
N PRO A 3 -5.72 2.04 -5.26
CA PRO A 3 -4.87 1.05 -4.61
C PRO A 3 -5.53 -0.34 -4.49
N GLU A 4 -6.82 -0.44 -4.78
CA GLU A 4 -7.60 -1.68 -4.72
C GLU A 4 -7.99 -2.20 -6.12
N PHE A 5 -7.35 -1.72 -7.19
CA PHE A 5 -7.63 -2.20 -8.54
C PHE A 5 -7.07 -3.62 -8.72
N MET A 6 -7.98 -4.57 -8.91
CA MET A 6 -7.68 -6.01 -8.99
C MET A 6 -7.91 -6.54 -10.42
N PRO A 7 -7.36 -7.71 -10.76
CA PRO A 7 -7.44 -8.27 -12.12
C PRO A 7 -8.85 -8.50 -12.68
N ASP A 8 -9.84 -8.76 -11.82
CA ASP A 8 -11.25 -8.90 -12.23
C ASP A 8 -11.84 -7.62 -12.87
N TYR A 9 -11.32 -6.45 -12.48
CA TYR A 9 -11.68 -5.19 -13.14
C TYR A 9 -11.15 -5.11 -14.58
N LEU A 10 -9.97 -5.68 -14.87
CA LEU A 10 -9.48 -5.78 -16.24
C LEU A 10 -10.38 -6.64 -17.11
N GLU A 11 -10.87 -7.77 -16.55
CA GLU A 11 -11.84 -8.62 -17.25
C GLU A 11 -13.14 -7.90 -17.53
N ARG A 12 -13.64 -7.10 -16.57
CA ARG A 12 -14.82 -6.25 -16.75
C ARG A 12 -14.60 -5.24 -17.88
N LEU A 13 -13.49 -4.51 -17.86
CA LEU A 13 -13.14 -3.53 -18.89
C LEU A 13 -13.01 -4.20 -20.28
N ALA A 14 -12.39 -5.38 -20.36
CA ALA A 14 -12.28 -6.11 -21.62
C ALA A 14 -13.65 -6.54 -22.16
N ARG A 15 -14.57 -6.98 -21.31
CA ARG A 15 -15.95 -7.27 -21.71
C ARG A 15 -16.68 -6.02 -22.23
N SER A 16 -16.46 -4.85 -21.62
CA SER A 16 -17.03 -3.58 -22.10
C SER A 16 -16.52 -3.24 -23.49
N VAL A 17 -15.21 -3.38 -23.75
CA VAL A 17 -14.64 -3.21 -25.09
C VAL A 17 -15.24 -4.18 -26.09
N ARG A 18 -15.37 -5.46 -25.73
CA ARG A 18 -15.95 -6.51 -26.59
C ARG A 18 -17.41 -6.23 -26.92
N SER A 19 -18.19 -5.77 -25.96
CA SER A 19 -19.62 -5.46 -26.15
C SER A 19 -19.90 -4.35 -27.16
N MET A 20 -18.89 -3.49 -27.41
CA MET A 20 -18.95 -2.46 -28.47
C MET A 20 -18.57 -3.00 -29.85
N GLY A 21 -18.39 -4.31 -30.03
CA GLY A 21 -18.01 -4.95 -31.29
C GLY A 21 -16.55 -4.78 -31.67
N ILE A 22 -15.70 -4.28 -30.75
CA ILE A 22 -14.26 -4.10 -30.97
C ILE A 22 -13.56 -5.46 -30.81
N ASN A 23 -12.90 -5.92 -31.86
CA ASN A 23 -12.11 -7.15 -31.90
C ASN A 23 -10.63 -6.90 -32.24
N ARG A 24 -10.27 -5.67 -32.59
CA ARG A 24 -8.90 -5.26 -32.89
C ARG A 24 -8.67 -3.80 -32.53
N ILE A 25 -7.53 -3.54 -31.91
CA ILE A 25 -6.97 -2.22 -31.66
C ILE A 25 -5.71 -2.12 -32.55
N SER A 26 -5.85 -1.50 -33.72
CA SER A 26 -4.80 -1.37 -34.74
C SER A 26 -3.77 -0.27 -34.42
N GLY A 27 -3.94 0.40 -33.31
CA GLY A 27 -3.00 1.38 -32.78
C GLY A 27 -2.48 0.93 -31.42
N LYS A 28 -2.46 1.86 -30.47
CA LYS A 28 -1.91 1.67 -29.13
C LYS A 28 -2.98 1.55 -28.07
N LEU A 29 -2.78 0.62 -27.14
CA LEU A 29 -3.40 0.66 -25.83
C LEU A 29 -2.57 1.62 -24.97
N ILE A 30 -3.08 2.81 -24.72
CA ILE A 30 -2.37 3.86 -23.98
C ILE A 30 -2.87 3.89 -22.54
N GLY A 31 -1.93 3.81 -21.61
CA GLY A 31 -2.17 4.07 -20.19
C GLY A 31 -1.78 5.50 -19.85
N ASP A 32 -2.74 6.29 -19.41
CA ASP A 32 -2.47 7.66 -18.98
C ASP A 32 -1.89 7.66 -17.56
N VAL A 33 -0.66 8.14 -17.46
CA VAL A 33 0.09 8.26 -16.20
C VAL A 33 0.26 9.71 -15.76
N SER A 34 -0.39 10.67 -16.43
CA SER A 34 -0.23 12.09 -16.17
C SER A 34 -0.88 12.58 -14.86
N LEU A 35 -1.65 11.71 -14.19
CA LEU A 35 -2.30 12.05 -12.91
C LEU A 35 -1.29 12.33 -11.79
N MET A 36 -0.14 11.68 -11.79
CA MET A 36 0.88 11.79 -10.76
C MET A 36 2.21 12.27 -11.35
N ASP A 37 3.07 12.80 -10.47
CA ASP A 37 4.48 13.01 -10.80
C ASP A 37 5.19 11.68 -11.13
N SER A 38 6.41 11.77 -11.65
CA SER A 38 7.22 10.60 -12.01
C SER A 38 8.00 10.00 -10.82
N VAL A 39 7.64 10.37 -9.60
CA VAL A 39 8.30 9.87 -8.39
C VAL A 39 7.71 8.50 -8.02
N TYR A 40 8.21 7.47 -8.67
CA TYR A 40 7.77 6.08 -8.44
C TYR A 40 8.32 5.48 -7.14
N TRP A 41 9.36 6.08 -6.52
CA TRP A 41 9.96 5.65 -5.25
C TRP A 41 10.17 6.88 -4.37
N GLY A 42 9.52 6.91 -3.21
CA GLY A 42 9.48 8.10 -2.36
C GLY A 42 10.85 8.51 -1.79
N ALA A 43 11.05 9.81 -1.64
CA ALA A 43 12.27 10.34 -1.03
C ALA A 43 12.45 9.82 0.40
N GLY A 44 13.64 9.27 0.70
CA GLY A 44 13.94 8.68 2.01
C GLY A 44 13.34 7.30 2.25
N TRP A 45 12.77 6.67 1.22
CA TRP A 45 12.44 5.24 1.26
C TRP A 45 13.71 4.43 1.15
N SER A 46 13.82 3.39 1.99
CA SER A 46 14.99 2.51 1.98
C SER A 46 15.06 1.72 0.67
N TRP A 47 16.18 1.77 -0.02
CA TRP A 47 16.36 1.10 -1.31
C TRP A 47 16.30 -0.43 -1.19
N ASP A 48 16.62 -0.97 -0.02
CA ASP A 48 16.62 -2.40 0.32
C ASP A 48 15.26 -2.91 0.86
N ASP A 49 14.26 -2.05 0.94
CA ASP A 49 12.87 -2.47 1.19
C ASP A 49 12.22 -3.13 -0.04
N THR A 50 12.81 -2.96 -1.24
CA THR A 50 12.44 -3.74 -2.40
C THR A 50 13.14 -5.12 -2.34
N PRO A 51 12.51 -6.23 -2.72
CA PRO A 51 11.24 -6.38 -3.47
C PRO A 51 9.98 -6.60 -2.61
N GLU A 52 9.95 -6.09 -1.40
CA GLU A 52 8.87 -6.36 -0.46
C GLU A 52 7.53 -5.71 -0.87
N SER A 53 6.44 -6.43 -0.67
CA SER A 53 5.10 -6.00 -1.07
C SER A 53 4.54 -4.83 -0.25
N PHE A 54 5.09 -4.56 0.94
CA PHE A 54 4.67 -3.42 1.75
C PHE A 54 5.16 -2.08 1.18
N GLN A 55 6.12 -2.11 0.25
CA GLN A 55 6.70 -0.95 -0.40
C GLN A 55 6.59 -1.08 -1.92
N PRO A 56 5.39 -0.89 -2.52
CA PRO A 56 5.21 -0.94 -3.96
C PRO A 56 5.78 0.30 -4.65
N TYR A 57 6.21 0.15 -5.88
CA TYR A 57 6.45 1.29 -6.75
C TYR A 57 5.13 2.00 -7.06
N LEU A 58 5.14 3.33 -7.09
CA LEU A 58 3.94 4.15 -7.28
C LEU A 58 3.68 4.43 -8.77
N SER A 59 2.42 4.40 -9.15
CA SER A 59 1.93 4.80 -10.47
C SER A 59 0.44 5.11 -10.38
N PRO A 60 -0.10 6.00 -11.23
CA PRO A 60 -1.55 6.14 -11.39
C PRO A 60 -2.24 4.83 -11.79
N LEU A 61 -1.54 3.98 -12.55
CA LEU A 61 -2.03 2.68 -13.01
C LEU A 61 -1.47 1.57 -12.12
N MET A 62 -2.26 1.13 -11.16
CA MET A 62 -1.91 0.05 -10.24
C MET A 62 -2.79 -1.17 -10.51
N LEU A 63 -2.18 -2.35 -10.59
CA LEU A 63 -2.86 -3.64 -10.67
C LEU A 63 -2.34 -4.55 -9.57
N ASN A 64 -3.26 -5.26 -8.87
CA ASN A 64 -2.89 -6.17 -7.79
C ASN A 64 -1.91 -5.52 -6.81
N ARG A 65 -2.14 -4.23 -6.51
CA ARG A 65 -1.34 -3.43 -5.57
C ARG A 65 0.12 -3.22 -5.99
N GLY A 66 0.40 -3.24 -7.29
CA GLY A 66 1.76 -3.17 -7.83
C GLY A 66 2.61 -4.40 -7.49
N CYS A 67 1.97 -5.56 -7.28
CA CYS A 67 2.62 -6.78 -6.82
C CYS A 67 2.20 -8.00 -7.64
N VAL A 68 3.02 -9.05 -7.53
CA VAL A 68 2.70 -10.41 -7.98
C VAL A 68 2.69 -11.37 -6.81
N ASP A 69 1.72 -12.29 -6.81
CA ASP A 69 1.59 -13.36 -5.83
C ASP A 69 2.18 -14.64 -6.40
N ILE A 70 3.22 -15.16 -5.77
CA ILE A 70 3.97 -16.33 -6.19
C ILE A 70 3.60 -17.50 -5.28
N THR A 71 3.21 -18.61 -5.88
CA THR A 71 2.99 -19.86 -5.16
C THR A 71 3.92 -20.93 -5.73
N VAL A 72 4.76 -21.49 -4.86
CA VAL A 72 5.70 -22.57 -5.18
C VAL A 72 5.26 -23.83 -4.45
N ARG A 73 4.96 -24.91 -5.20
CA ARG A 73 4.53 -26.19 -4.63
C ARG A 73 5.59 -27.26 -4.91
N PRO A 74 5.97 -28.05 -3.91
CA PRO A 74 6.91 -29.15 -4.13
C PRO A 74 6.31 -30.18 -5.11
N SER A 75 7.17 -30.83 -5.85
CA SER A 75 6.92 -32.00 -6.70
C SER A 75 7.65 -33.21 -6.14
N GLU A 76 8.00 -34.15 -6.97
CA GLU A 76 8.79 -35.33 -6.58
C GLU A 76 10.19 -34.92 -6.07
N PRO A 77 10.80 -35.70 -5.15
CA PRO A 77 12.13 -35.42 -4.62
C PRO A 77 13.18 -35.20 -5.70
N GLY A 78 13.97 -34.14 -5.58
CA GLY A 78 15.00 -33.76 -6.55
C GLY A 78 14.50 -33.04 -7.81
N MET A 79 13.19 -33.06 -8.08
CA MET A 79 12.60 -32.39 -9.24
C MET A 79 12.32 -30.91 -8.98
N PRO A 80 12.24 -30.06 -10.04
CA PRO A 80 11.84 -28.66 -9.88
C PRO A 80 10.41 -28.56 -9.31
N PRO A 81 10.16 -27.69 -8.34
CA PRO A 81 8.80 -27.42 -7.86
C PRO A 81 7.96 -26.74 -8.93
N SER A 82 6.63 -26.88 -8.85
CA SER A 82 5.71 -26.11 -9.70
C SER A 82 5.60 -24.68 -9.18
N VAL A 83 5.59 -23.71 -10.11
CA VAL A 83 5.50 -22.28 -9.82
C VAL A 83 4.28 -21.70 -10.51
N THR A 84 3.48 -20.95 -9.78
CA THR A 84 2.40 -20.12 -10.34
C THR A 84 2.58 -18.68 -9.87
N VAL A 85 2.41 -17.74 -10.78
CA VAL A 85 2.49 -16.29 -10.51
C VAL A 85 1.19 -15.64 -10.93
N PHE A 86 0.64 -14.82 -10.09
CA PHE A 86 -0.62 -14.10 -10.33
C PHE A 86 -0.47 -12.60 -10.02
N PRO A 87 -1.04 -11.71 -10.83
CA PRO A 87 -1.69 -11.93 -12.13
C PRO A 87 -0.72 -12.42 -13.19
N GLU A 88 -1.25 -13.14 -14.19
CA GLU A 88 -0.47 -13.55 -15.35
C GLU A 88 -0.14 -12.35 -16.24
N SER A 89 1.13 -12.16 -16.56
CA SER A 89 1.61 -11.05 -17.39
C SER A 89 2.93 -11.40 -18.05
N ASP A 90 3.20 -10.79 -19.19
CA ASP A 90 4.52 -10.82 -19.86
C ASP A 90 5.47 -9.69 -19.42
N SER A 91 5.10 -8.97 -18.36
CA SER A 91 5.93 -7.92 -17.74
C SER A 91 7.00 -8.47 -16.77
N TYR A 92 6.97 -9.76 -16.48
CA TYR A 92 7.95 -10.45 -15.63
C TYR A 92 8.40 -11.78 -16.25
N THR A 93 9.52 -12.28 -15.81
CA THR A 93 10.03 -13.63 -16.14
C THR A 93 10.32 -14.41 -14.86
N VAL A 94 10.33 -15.74 -14.94
CA VAL A 94 10.58 -16.62 -13.78
C VAL A 94 11.76 -17.54 -14.07
N GLU A 95 12.77 -17.45 -13.20
CA GLU A 95 13.89 -18.38 -13.13
C GLU A 95 13.73 -19.31 -11.93
N ASN A 96 13.58 -20.60 -12.18
CA ASN A 96 13.36 -21.61 -11.14
C ASN A 96 14.54 -22.58 -11.04
N ALA A 97 15.47 -22.29 -10.14
CA ALA A 97 16.59 -23.13 -9.78
C ALA A 97 16.34 -23.99 -8.52
N ALA A 98 15.13 -23.93 -7.94
CA ALA A 98 14.78 -24.68 -6.74
C ALA A 98 14.61 -26.18 -7.02
N ARG A 99 14.73 -26.99 -5.96
CA ARG A 99 14.48 -28.43 -5.99
C ARG A 99 13.53 -28.82 -4.85
N SER A 100 12.70 -29.83 -5.12
CA SER A 100 11.76 -30.38 -4.15
C SER A 100 12.44 -31.44 -3.30
N HIS A 101 12.26 -31.35 -1.96
CA HIS A 101 12.80 -32.32 -1.00
C HIS A 101 14.31 -32.63 -1.17
N ALA A 102 15.10 -31.61 -1.50
CA ALA A 102 16.54 -31.65 -1.74
C ALA A 102 17.30 -30.79 -0.72
N PRO A 103 17.60 -31.31 0.49
CA PRO A 103 18.19 -30.53 1.59
C PRO A 103 19.51 -29.85 1.24
N GLU A 104 20.29 -30.45 0.33
CA GLU A 104 21.57 -29.94 -0.18
C GLU A 104 21.44 -28.59 -0.90
N CYS A 105 20.25 -28.26 -1.40
CA CYS A 105 19.96 -26.97 -2.04
C CYS A 105 19.78 -25.80 -1.06
N GLY A 106 19.84 -26.05 0.24
CA GLY A 106 19.72 -25.03 1.29
C GLY A 106 18.31 -24.45 1.45
N THR A 107 18.20 -23.32 2.11
CA THR A 107 16.91 -22.68 2.41
C THR A 107 16.26 -22.14 1.16
N VAL A 108 14.92 -22.31 1.04
CA VAL A 108 14.14 -21.76 -0.07
C VAL A 108 14.20 -20.22 -0.05
N ARG A 109 14.47 -19.64 -1.21
CA ARG A 109 14.46 -18.20 -1.45
C ARG A 109 13.57 -17.89 -2.65
N ILE A 110 12.66 -16.95 -2.48
CA ILE A 110 11.80 -16.41 -3.54
C ILE A 110 11.99 -14.91 -3.51
N THR A 111 12.51 -14.33 -4.57
CA THR A 111 12.82 -12.91 -4.67
C THR A 111 12.67 -12.41 -6.10
N ARG A 112 12.82 -11.14 -6.30
CA ARG A 112 12.97 -10.49 -7.60
C ARG A 112 14.41 -10.00 -7.74
N ASP A 113 14.91 -9.89 -8.95
CA ASP A 113 16.22 -9.27 -9.23
C ASP A 113 16.11 -7.72 -9.10
N TRP A 114 15.95 -7.28 -7.86
CA TRP A 114 15.70 -5.88 -7.52
C TRP A 114 16.97 -5.01 -7.63
N LEU A 115 18.15 -5.61 -7.49
CA LEU A 115 19.43 -4.89 -7.63
C LEU A 115 19.62 -4.34 -9.06
N HIS A 116 19.16 -5.06 -10.07
CA HIS A 116 19.20 -4.61 -11.47
C HIS A 116 17.89 -3.97 -11.93
N HIS A 117 17.01 -3.60 -11.00
CA HIS A 117 15.72 -2.99 -11.30
C HIS A 117 14.88 -3.80 -12.30
N SER A 118 14.94 -5.13 -12.19
CA SER A 118 14.34 -6.08 -13.11
C SER A 118 13.14 -6.78 -12.49
N ASN A 119 12.18 -7.21 -13.32
CA ASN A 119 11.06 -8.06 -12.94
C ASN A 119 11.36 -9.55 -13.15
N LEU A 120 12.63 -9.96 -13.11
CA LEU A 120 13.05 -11.36 -13.07
C LEU A 120 12.78 -11.93 -11.67
N ILE A 121 11.81 -12.82 -11.56
CA ILE A 121 11.49 -13.55 -10.33
C ILE A 121 12.46 -14.74 -10.23
N GLN A 122 13.19 -14.83 -9.14
CA GLN A 122 14.18 -15.87 -8.89
C GLN A 122 13.74 -16.75 -7.72
N ILE A 123 13.75 -18.08 -7.97
CA ILE A 123 13.36 -19.09 -6.99
C ILE A 123 14.50 -20.09 -6.87
N SER A 124 15.00 -20.32 -5.66
CA SER A 124 16.10 -21.24 -5.38
C SER A 124 15.92 -21.95 -4.04
N GLY A 125 16.73 -22.97 -3.79
CA GLY A 125 16.76 -23.70 -2.52
C GLY A 125 15.81 -24.92 -2.49
N ASN A 126 15.62 -25.47 -1.30
CA ASN A 126 14.86 -26.68 -1.03
C ASN A 126 13.40 -26.39 -0.70
N VAL A 127 12.47 -26.86 -1.50
CA VAL A 127 11.03 -26.70 -1.32
C VAL A 127 10.42 -27.99 -0.77
N THR A 128 10.08 -28.01 0.52
CA THR A 128 9.47 -29.18 1.20
C THR A 128 7.98 -29.05 1.43
N ARG A 129 7.44 -27.83 1.31
CA ARG A 129 6.02 -27.51 1.47
C ARG A 129 5.65 -26.33 0.58
N THR A 130 4.36 -26.12 0.33
CA THR A 130 3.90 -24.94 -0.40
C THR A 130 4.42 -23.66 0.24
N GLN A 131 5.08 -22.85 -0.57
CA GLN A 131 5.55 -21.51 -0.22
C GLN A 131 4.71 -20.46 -0.96
N LYS A 132 4.41 -19.36 -0.28
CA LYS A 132 3.75 -18.22 -0.90
C LYS A 132 4.55 -16.96 -0.61
N ARG A 133 4.73 -16.12 -1.61
CA ARG A 133 5.40 -14.83 -1.50
C ARG A 133 4.70 -13.81 -2.38
N THR A 134 4.53 -12.60 -1.88
CA THR A 134 4.08 -11.45 -2.67
C THR A 134 5.28 -10.52 -2.83
N LEU A 135 5.59 -10.14 -4.07
CA LEU A 135 6.70 -9.26 -4.41
C LEU A 135 6.18 -8.07 -5.20
N ASN A 136 6.76 -6.88 -4.96
CA ASN A 136 6.47 -5.73 -5.80
C ASN A 136 7.04 -5.90 -7.21
N VAL A 137 6.50 -5.16 -8.17
CA VAL A 137 7.02 -5.08 -9.54
C VAL A 137 7.56 -3.70 -9.84
N CYS A 138 8.67 -3.63 -10.59
CA CYS A 138 9.11 -2.40 -11.20
C CYS A 138 8.14 -2.01 -12.31
N ASP A 139 7.96 -0.71 -12.57
CA ASP A 139 7.08 -0.18 -13.61
C ASP A 139 5.64 -0.76 -13.52
N PRO A 140 4.86 -0.36 -12.50
CA PRO A 140 3.49 -0.82 -12.33
C PRO A 140 2.59 -0.47 -13.52
N ALA A 141 2.84 0.64 -14.22
CA ALA A 141 2.08 1.04 -15.39
C ALA A 141 2.27 0.07 -16.56
N CYS A 142 3.50 -0.35 -16.84
CA CYS A 142 3.79 -1.37 -17.83
C CYS A 142 3.15 -2.72 -17.43
N PHE A 143 3.23 -3.09 -16.16
CA PHE A 143 2.59 -4.29 -15.63
C PHE A 143 1.06 -4.26 -15.83
N PHE A 144 0.42 -3.14 -15.53
CA PHE A 144 -1.02 -2.94 -15.76
C PHE A 144 -1.37 -3.12 -17.24
N LEU A 145 -0.70 -2.41 -18.13
CA LEU A 145 -0.98 -2.39 -19.56
C LEU A 145 -0.77 -3.76 -20.22
N ARG A 146 0.32 -4.45 -19.90
CA ARG A 146 0.60 -5.79 -20.43
C ARG A 146 -0.39 -6.82 -19.89
N SER A 147 -0.74 -6.74 -18.61
CA SER A 147 -1.78 -7.61 -18.04
C SER A 147 -3.13 -7.34 -18.70
N PHE A 148 -3.49 -6.08 -18.96
CA PHE A 148 -4.73 -5.75 -19.66
C PHE A 148 -4.72 -6.25 -21.10
N ARG A 149 -3.62 -6.08 -21.83
CA ARG A 149 -3.47 -6.68 -23.16
C ARG A 149 -3.70 -8.18 -23.14
N ASN A 150 -3.14 -8.90 -22.17
CA ASN A 150 -3.35 -10.35 -22.04
C ASN A 150 -4.81 -10.71 -21.79
N VAL A 151 -5.53 -9.91 -20.98
CA VAL A 151 -6.98 -10.10 -20.76
C VAL A 151 -7.78 -9.80 -22.01
N LEU A 152 -7.41 -8.77 -22.78
CA LEU A 152 -8.04 -8.46 -24.07
C LEU A 152 -7.86 -9.62 -25.07
N TYR A 153 -6.67 -10.20 -25.17
CA TYR A 153 -6.42 -11.39 -26.00
C TYR A 153 -7.29 -12.58 -25.60
N LYS A 154 -7.51 -12.82 -24.31
CA LYS A 154 -8.43 -13.88 -23.82
C LYS A 154 -9.90 -13.63 -24.21
N GLN A 155 -10.24 -12.41 -24.59
CA GLN A 155 -11.56 -11.99 -25.10
C GLN A 155 -11.56 -11.83 -26.65
N ASP A 156 -10.58 -12.41 -27.35
CA ASP A 156 -10.40 -12.29 -28.81
C ASP A 156 -10.29 -10.85 -29.31
N ILE A 157 -9.65 -9.98 -28.53
CA ILE A 157 -9.36 -8.60 -28.90
C ILE A 157 -7.85 -8.46 -29.09
N HIS A 158 -7.42 -8.25 -30.34
CA HIS A 158 -6.01 -8.06 -30.66
C HIS A 158 -5.56 -6.62 -30.41
N VAL A 159 -4.42 -6.46 -29.77
CA VAL A 159 -3.78 -5.16 -29.49
C VAL A 159 -2.37 -5.17 -30.08
N GLU A 160 -2.07 -4.22 -30.95
CA GLU A 160 -0.77 -4.16 -31.63
C GLU A 160 0.35 -3.68 -30.70
N GLU A 161 0.13 -2.59 -29.96
CA GLU A 161 1.13 -1.97 -29.11
C GLU A 161 0.54 -1.51 -27.77
N VAL A 162 1.34 -1.49 -26.72
CA VAL A 162 1.03 -0.85 -25.43
C VAL A 162 2.00 0.30 -25.20
N ALA A 163 1.51 1.43 -24.69
CA ALA A 163 2.35 2.59 -24.41
C ALA A 163 1.81 3.38 -23.21
N GLN A 164 2.68 4.09 -22.54
CA GLN A 164 2.29 5.15 -21.60
C GLN A 164 2.10 6.45 -22.38
N GLY A 165 1.16 7.29 -21.96
CA GLY A 165 0.87 8.55 -22.65
C GLY A 165 -0.11 9.42 -21.86
N ILE A 166 -0.72 10.35 -22.55
CA ILE A 166 -1.72 11.28 -22.00
C ILE A 166 -2.99 11.16 -22.83
N ILE A 167 -4.15 11.12 -22.17
CA ILE A 167 -5.45 11.16 -22.86
C ILE A 167 -5.59 12.49 -23.60
N PRO A 168 -5.93 12.49 -24.90
CA PRO A 168 -6.15 13.73 -25.62
C PRO A 168 -7.41 14.47 -25.12
N ASP A 169 -7.39 15.79 -25.16
CA ASP A 169 -8.51 16.65 -24.72
C ASP A 169 -9.76 16.53 -25.58
N THR A 170 -9.65 15.93 -26.74
CA THR A 170 -10.72 15.86 -27.74
C THR A 170 -10.94 14.43 -28.24
N ALA A 171 -12.15 14.15 -28.74
CA ALA A 171 -12.50 12.88 -29.39
C ALA A 171 -12.42 11.64 -28.49
N VAL A 172 -12.74 11.78 -27.19
CA VAL A 172 -12.78 10.68 -26.23
C VAL A 172 -14.20 10.13 -26.12
N VAL A 173 -14.35 8.81 -26.26
CA VAL A 173 -15.58 8.09 -25.96
C VAL A 173 -15.37 7.28 -24.68
N TRP A 174 -16.08 7.63 -23.62
CA TRP A 174 -16.03 6.88 -22.35
C TRP A 174 -16.81 5.57 -22.48
N MET A 175 -16.15 4.46 -22.21
CA MET A 175 -16.76 3.13 -22.33
C MET A 175 -17.12 2.53 -20.97
N ASP A 176 -16.27 2.68 -19.97
CA ASP A 176 -16.50 2.13 -18.63
C ASP A 176 -15.71 2.92 -17.57
N THR A 177 -16.17 2.86 -16.34
CA THR A 177 -15.55 3.53 -15.20
C THR A 177 -15.56 2.62 -13.97
N VAL A 178 -14.45 2.52 -13.28
CA VAL A 178 -14.36 1.88 -11.97
C VAL A 178 -14.35 2.96 -10.90
N VAL A 179 -15.34 2.91 -9.99
CA VAL A 179 -15.47 3.86 -8.87
C VAL A 179 -15.18 3.12 -7.55
N ARG A 180 -14.36 3.72 -6.71
CA ARG A 180 -14.01 3.20 -5.39
C ARG A 180 -14.50 4.14 -4.29
N PRO A 181 -15.31 3.64 -3.34
CA PRO A 181 -15.61 4.40 -2.12
C PRO A 181 -14.34 4.65 -1.28
N LEU A 182 -14.31 5.77 -0.56
CA LEU A 182 -13.17 6.15 0.29
C LEU A 182 -13.01 5.21 1.50
N ASP A 183 -14.11 4.80 2.12
CA ASP A 183 -14.11 4.01 3.37
C ASP A 183 -13.26 2.73 3.33
N PRO A 184 -13.35 1.86 2.32
CA PRO A 184 -12.49 0.67 2.23
C PRO A 184 -11.00 1.02 2.18
N VAL A 185 -10.62 2.08 1.45
CA VAL A 185 -9.23 2.55 1.34
C VAL A 185 -8.72 3.05 2.68
N LEU A 186 -9.51 3.90 3.37
CA LEU A 186 -9.21 4.40 4.71
C LEU A 186 -9.07 3.25 5.72
N LYS A 187 -10.03 2.33 5.75
CA LYS A 187 -10.00 1.16 6.64
C LYS A 187 -8.77 0.29 6.38
N ARG A 188 -8.37 0.11 5.13
CA ARG A 188 -7.19 -0.66 4.79
C ARG A 188 -5.91 0.07 5.22
N ALA A 189 -5.78 1.37 4.93
CA ALA A 189 -4.65 2.18 5.37
C ALA A 189 -4.43 2.10 6.89
N LEU A 190 -5.50 2.15 7.67
CA LEU A 190 -5.42 2.16 9.13
C LEU A 190 -5.37 0.76 9.74
N LYS A 191 -6.32 -0.16 9.43
CA LYS A 191 -6.40 -1.50 10.01
C LYS A 191 -5.23 -2.41 9.61
N LYS A 192 -4.83 -2.37 8.33
CA LYS A 192 -3.75 -3.21 7.80
C LYS A 192 -2.40 -2.50 7.79
N SER A 193 -2.38 -1.19 8.10
CA SER A 193 -1.18 -0.35 7.96
C SER A 193 -0.64 -0.41 6.53
N ASP A 194 -1.53 -0.21 5.58
CA ASP A 194 -1.26 -0.39 4.17
C ASP A 194 -0.67 0.86 3.54
N ASN A 195 0.61 0.78 3.15
CA ASN A 195 1.35 1.92 2.64
C ASN A 195 0.77 2.44 1.32
N LEU A 196 0.43 1.55 0.38
CA LEU A 196 -0.14 1.96 -0.90
C LEU A 196 -1.46 2.73 -0.74
N SER A 197 -2.34 2.27 0.17
CA SER A 197 -3.58 2.98 0.46
C SER A 197 -3.32 4.35 1.08
N ALA A 198 -2.30 4.47 1.93
CA ALA A 198 -1.92 5.77 2.53
C ALA A 198 -1.33 6.73 1.49
N GLU A 199 -0.48 6.24 0.57
CA GLU A 199 0.03 7.04 -0.55
C GLU A 199 -1.10 7.48 -1.50
N ALA A 200 -2.05 6.57 -1.82
CA ALA A 200 -3.20 6.94 -2.63
C ALA A 200 -4.01 8.08 -2.00
N LEU A 201 -4.29 7.98 -0.69
CA LEU A 201 -4.98 9.06 0.04
C LEU A 201 -4.18 10.36 0.02
N PHE A 202 -2.87 10.29 0.16
CA PHE A 202 -1.97 11.45 0.14
C PHE A 202 -2.02 12.16 -1.22
N TYR A 203 -1.83 11.45 -2.33
CA TYR A 203 -1.89 12.04 -3.67
C TYR A 203 -3.29 12.59 -4.00
N HIS A 204 -4.36 11.93 -3.54
CA HIS A 204 -5.73 12.44 -3.74
C HIS A 204 -6.02 13.76 -3.01
N LEU A 205 -5.29 14.11 -1.96
CA LEU A 205 -5.40 15.43 -1.34
C LEU A 205 -5.06 16.55 -2.32
N GLY A 206 -3.94 16.42 -3.04
CA GLY A 206 -3.51 17.41 -4.03
C GLY A 206 -4.49 17.51 -5.22
N ILE A 207 -4.95 16.35 -5.72
CA ILE A 207 -5.94 16.29 -6.82
C ILE A 207 -7.23 17.01 -6.44
N HIS A 208 -7.78 16.69 -5.27
CA HIS A 208 -9.04 17.27 -4.80
C HIS A 208 -8.97 18.78 -4.62
N GLU A 209 -7.90 19.26 -4.03
CA GLU A 209 -7.74 20.69 -3.71
C GLU A 209 -7.54 21.57 -4.94
N LYS A 210 -6.75 21.10 -5.90
CA LYS A 210 -6.44 21.89 -7.11
C LYS A 210 -7.50 21.74 -8.20
N GLY A 211 -8.40 20.77 -8.09
CA GLY A 211 -9.39 20.45 -9.13
C GLY A 211 -8.72 20.08 -10.47
N MET A 212 -7.45 19.72 -10.46
CA MET A 212 -6.63 19.39 -11.62
C MET A 212 -6.42 17.88 -11.69
N PRO A 213 -6.34 17.29 -12.89
CA PRO A 213 -6.03 15.88 -13.04
C PRO A 213 -4.52 15.59 -12.85
N TYR A 214 -3.89 16.25 -11.87
CA TYR A 214 -2.49 16.07 -11.53
C TYR A 214 -2.23 16.36 -10.06
N SER A 215 -1.46 15.52 -9.40
CA SER A 215 -0.91 15.77 -8.06
C SER A 215 0.45 15.11 -7.91
N GLY A 216 1.41 15.87 -7.41
CA GLY A 216 2.68 15.35 -6.93
C GLY A 216 2.76 15.37 -5.40
N VAL A 217 3.92 14.96 -4.90
CA VAL A 217 4.24 14.99 -3.47
C VAL A 217 4.13 16.42 -2.92
N GLU A 218 4.60 17.42 -3.69
CA GLU A 218 4.59 18.83 -3.27
C GLU A 218 3.18 19.36 -3.09
N GLU A 219 2.28 19.14 -4.06
CA GLU A 219 0.90 19.58 -4.01
C GLU A 219 0.15 18.98 -2.82
N SER A 220 0.36 17.68 -2.59
CA SER A 220 -0.25 16.97 -1.47
C SER A 220 0.28 17.45 -0.12
N ARG A 221 1.58 17.73 -0.04
CA ARG A 221 2.21 18.30 1.15
C ARG A 221 1.72 19.70 1.46
N GLU A 222 1.55 20.56 0.43
CA GLU A 222 0.99 21.91 0.61
C GLU A 222 -0.39 21.87 1.27
N VAL A 223 -1.25 20.93 0.87
CA VAL A 223 -2.58 20.74 1.50
C VAL A 223 -2.46 20.41 2.98
N ILE A 224 -1.58 19.47 3.34
CA ILE A 224 -1.34 19.08 4.74
C ILE A 224 -0.76 20.25 5.54
N CYS A 225 0.23 20.97 4.99
CA CYS A 225 0.85 22.11 5.66
C CYS A 225 -0.15 23.24 5.90
N ARG A 226 -0.99 23.55 4.91
CA ARG A 226 -2.06 24.53 5.07
C ARG A 226 -3.06 24.12 6.14
N PHE A 227 -3.53 22.87 6.12
CA PHE A 227 -4.42 22.32 7.15
C PHE A 227 -3.77 22.38 8.53
N MET A 228 -2.50 22.02 8.65
CA MET A 228 -1.72 22.10 9.89
C MET A 228 -1.71 23.53 10.46
N LYS A 229 -1.48 24.52 9.60
CA LYS A 229 -1.47 25.93 10.00
C LYS A 229 -2.86 26.43 10.39
N GLU A 230 -3.85 26.22 9.53
CA GLU A 230 -5.17 26.84 9.66
C GLU A 230 -6.10 26.14 10.64
N LYS A 231 -6.04 24.80 10.71
CA LYS A 231 -6.97 23.98 11.51
C LYS A 231 -6.34 23.44 12.79
N ILE A 232 -5.06 23.11 12.73
CA ILE A 232 -4.33 22.56 13.89
C ILE A 232 -3.62 23.67 14.69
N GLY A 233 -3.30 24.80 14.05
CA GLY A 233 -2.63 25.92 14.72
C GLY A 233 -1.14 25.65 14.98
N ARG A 234 -0.50 24.81 14.16
CA ARG A 234 0.94 24.51 14.23
C ARG A 234 1.69 25.15 13.07
N ILE A 235 2.95 25.45 13.28
CA ILE A 235 3.86 26.05 12.30
C ILE A 235 4.43 24.93 11.44
N PRO A 236 4.06 24.83 10.13
CA PRO A 236 4.46 23.69 9.28
C PRO A 236 5.98 23.55 9.13
N GLU A 237 6.72 24.65 9.16
CA GLU A 237 8.18 24.72 9.01
C GLU A 237 8.93 23.97 10.13
N ASN A 238 8.27 23.68 11.26
CA ASN A 238 8.82 22.90 12.36
C ASN A 238 8.74 21.38 12.11
N TYR A 239 8.11 20.96 11.01
CA TYR A 239 7.84 19.57 10.68
C TYR A 239 8.24 19.29 9.25
N ARG A 240 8.36 18.02 8.91
CA ARG A 240 8.57 17.58 7.54
C ARG A 240 7.64 16.39 7.23
N ILE A 241 6.82 16.56 6.21
CA ILE A 241 5.98 15.50 5.64
C ILE A 241 6.61 15.11 4.31
N ALA A 242 7.14 13.91 4.21
CA ALA A 242 7.84 13.42 3.02
C ALA A 242 6.98 12.49 2.16
N ASP A 243 6.03 11.78 2.77
CA ASP A 243 5.14 10.82 2.12
C ASP A 243 3.81 10.67 2.88
N GLY A 244 2.89 9.89 2.31
CA GLY A 244 1.60 9.57 2.93
C GLY A 244 1.65 8.38 3.87
N SER A 245 2.55 7.44 3.63
CA SER A 245 2.64 6.16 4.39
C SER A 245 3.41 6.27 5.70
N GLY A 246 4.29 7.25 5.83
CA GLY A 246 5.19 7.39 6.96
C GLY A 246 6.40 6.45 6.92
N VAL A 247 6.68 5.81 5.77
CA VAL A 247 7.85 4.94 5.60
C VAL A 247 9.12 5.75 5.45
N SER A 248 9.03 6.93 4.85
CA SER A 248 10.19 7.81 4.67
C SER A 248 10.85 8.15 6.00
N LEU A 249 12.16 7.93 6.09
CA LEU A 249 12.99 8.38 7.22
C LEU A 249 13.12 9.92 7.27
N TYR A 250 12.63 10.61 6.25
CA TYR A 250 12.63 12.07 6.19
C TYR A 250 11.34 12.70 6.75
N ASN A 251 10.41 11.91 7.26
CA ASN A 251 9.29 12.43 8.04
C ASN A 251 9.76 12.87 9.43
N TYR A 252 9.57 14.16 9.75
CA TYR A 252 9.88 14.70 11.07
C TYR A 252 8.60 15.25 11.70
N ILE A 253 8.06 14.53 12.67
CA ILE A 253 6.85 14.88 13.39
C ILE A 253 7.07 14.67 14.90
N SER A 254 6.25 15.33 15.72
CA SER A 254 6.24 15.15 17.17
C SER A 254 5.01 14.39 17.67
N PRO A 255 5.07 13.72 18.83
CA PRO A 255 3.88 13.17 19.48
C PRO A 255 2.81 14.21 19.74
N ASP A 256 3.20 15.43 20.09
CA ASP A 256 2.31 16.56 20.30
C ASP A 256 1.49 16.89 19.04
N LEU A 257 2.14 16.96 17.87
CA LEU A 257 1.44 17.17 16.61
C LEU A 257 0.37 16.08 16.35
N LEU A 258 0.70 14.82 16.59
CA LEU A 258 -0.25 13.71 16.42
C LEU A 258 -1.45 13.84 17.37
N VAL A 259 -1.21 14.23 18.63
CA VAL A 259 -2.28 14.46 19.61
C VAL A 259 -3.20 15.60 19.15
N GLU A 260 -2.67 16.68 18.58
CA GLU A 260 -3.51 17.78 18.08
C GLU A 260 -4.38 17.36 16.89
N TYR A 261 -3.86 16.52 15.95
CA TYR A 261 -4.68 15.93 14.89
C TYR A 261 -5.78 15.01 15.45
N LEU A 262 -5.46 14.17 16.44
CA LEU A 262 -6.45 13.32 17.11
C LEU A 262 -7.53 14.15 17.81
N LYS A 263 -7.16 15.22 18.51
CA LYS A 263 -8.11 16.15 19.14
C LYS A 263 -8.99 16.82 18.08
N TYR A 264 -8.40 17.31 16.98
CA TYR A 264 -9.17 17.88 15.88
C TYR A 264 -10.21 16.89 15.36
N ALA A 265 -9.81 15.65 15.07
CA ALA A 265 -10.74 14.63 14.62
C ALA A 265 -11.86 14.39 15.63
N TYR A 266 -11.55 14.29 16.93
CA TYR A 266 -12.52 14.05 17.99
C TYR A 266 -13.61 15.14 18.08
N TYR A 267 -13.25 16.42 17.89
CA TYR A 267 -14.18 17.52 17.94
C TYR A 267 -14.99 17.73 16.63
N HIS A 268 -14.69 16.97 15.58
CA HIS A 268 -15.38 17.03 14.29
C HIS A 268 -16.07 15.69 13.98
N SER A 269 -17.32 15.55 14.39
CA SER A 269 -18.07 14.28 14.35
C SER A 269 -18.12 13.62 12.97
N ALA A 270 -18.22 14.40 11.90
CA ALA A 270 -18.19 13.91 10.52
C ALA A 270 -16.86 13.22 10.16
N VAL A 271 -15.74 13.62 10.77
CA VAL A 271 -14.42 13.04 10.59
C VAL A 271 -14.19 11.92 11.62
N PHE A 272 -14.60 12.14 12.85
CA PHE A 272 -14.30 11.26 13.97
C PHE A 272 -14.85 9.85 13.78
N GLN A 273 -16.12 9.73 13.44
CA GLN A 273 -16.76 8.42 13.39
C GLN A 273 -16.10 7.47 12.37
N PRO A 274 -15.94 7.82 11.07
CA PRO A 274 -15.28 6.94 10.11
C PRO A 274 -13.80 6.69 10.45
N PHE A 275 -13.09 7.70 10.96
CA PHE A 275 -11.70 7.57 11.37
C PHE A 275 -11.54 6.62 12.57
N TYR A 276 -12.35 6.80 13.63
CA TYR A 276 -12.31 6.00 14.85
C TYR A 276 -12.65 4.53 14.58
N GLU A 277 -13.62 4.27 13.70
CA GLU A 277 -13.99 2.91 13.28
C GLU A 277 -12.90 2.23 12.43
N ALA A 278 -12.17 3.01 11.66
CA ALA A 278 -11.07 2.51 10.83
C ALA A 278 -9.80 2.19 11.64
N LEU A 279 -9.66 2.68 12.88
CA LEU A 279 -8.49 2.35 13.72
C LEU A 279 -8.49 0.89 14.18
N PRO A 280 -7.32 0.21 14.24
CA PRO A 280 -7.15 -1.08 14.92
C PRO A 280 -7.64 -1.06 16.37
N ILE A 281 -8.26 -2.17 16.80
CA ILE A 281 -8.79 -2.35 18.16
C ILE A 281 -7.90 -3.32 18.93
N ALA A 282 -7.45 -2.91 20.12
CA ALA A 282 -6.62 -3.73 21.00
C ALA A 282 -7.21 -5.12 21.27
N GLY A 283 -6.44 -6.16 20.95
CA GLY A 283 -6.79 -7.56 21.15
C GLY A 283 -7.85 -8.12 20.19
N ILE A 284 -8.36 -7.33 19.24
CA ILE A 284 -9.49 -7.71 18.38
C ILE A 284 -9.09 -7.78 16.91
N ASP A 285 -8.60 -6.68 16.33
CA ASP A 285 -8.38 -6.61 14.89
C ASP A 285 -7.16 -5.79 14.46
N GLY A 286 -6.89 -5.81 13.17
CA GLY A 286 -5.84 -5.04 12.55
C GLY A 286 -4.46 -5.35 13.13
N THR A 287 -3.60 -4.33 13.17
CA THR A 287 -2.24 -4.46 13.72
C THR A 287 -2.19 -4.63 15.24
N LEU A 288 -3.32 -4.43 15.94
CA LEU A 288 -3.44 -4.62 17.39
C LEU A 288 -4.11 -5.94 17.80
N GLN A 289 -4.50 -6.82 16.86
CA GLN A 289 -5.23 -8.06 17.17
C GLN A 289 -4.50 -8.99 18.14
N HIS A 290 -3.17 -8.89 18.22
CA HIS A 290 -2.34 -9.74 19.11
C HIS A 290 -1.71 -8.96 20.26
N ARG A 291 -2.09 -7.68 20.45
CA ARG A 291 -1.58 -6.79 21.50
C ARG A 291 -2.69 -6.50 22.52
N MET A 292 -2.31 -6.28 23.79
CA MET A 292 -3.24 -5.89 24.87
C MET A 292 -4.45 -6.82 24.97
N LYS A 293 -4.24 -8.16 24.94
CA LYS A 293 -5.30 -9.18 24.95
C LYS A 293 -6.00 -9.38 26.31
N GLY A 294 -5.61 -8.67 27.31
CA GLY A 294 -6.18 -8.68 28.67
C GLY A 294 -6.06 -7.31 29.30
N GLY A 295 -6.62 -7.14 30.49
CA GLY A 295 -6.58 -5.85 31.18
C GLY A 295 -7.59 -4.82 30.67
N LYS A 296 -7.38 -3.56 31.04
CA LYS A 296 -8.32 -2.46 30.77
C LYS A 296 -8.16 -1.85 29.38
N ALA A 297 -6.99 -2.04 28.75
CA ALA A 297 -6.75 -1.64 27.37
C ALA A 297 -7.44 -2.56 26.35
N TYR A 298 -7.73 -3.81 26.71
CA TYR A 298 -8.42 -4.78 25.84
C TYR A 298 -9.78 -4.26 25.37
N ARG A 299 -10.02 -4.27 24.04
CA ARG A 299 -11.23 -3.76 23.38
C ARG A 299 -11.49 -2.27 23.57
N ASN A 300 -10.65 -1.58 24.32
CA ASN A 300 -10.77 -0.18 24.69
C ASN A 300 -9.87 0.72 23.84
N VAL A 301 -8.58 0.37 23.71
CA VAL A 301 -7.65 1.15 22.90
C VAL A 301 -7.98 0.97 21.41
N ARG A 302 -8.07 2.09 20.68
CA ARG A 302 -8.12 2.15 19.22
C ARG A 302 -6.99 3.03 18.73
N ALA A 303 -6.01 2.44 18.06
CA ALA A 303 -4.79 3.16 17.71
C ALA A 303 -4.12 2.64 16.44
N LYS A 304 -3.47 3.56 15.72
CA LYS A 304 -2.59 3.28 14.59
C LYS A 304 -1.18 2.98 15.09
N THR A 305 -0.61 1.90 14.59
CA THR A 305 0.80 1.54 14.79
C THR A 305 1.69 2.13 13.70
N GLY A 306 2.94 2.45 14.00
CA GLY A 306 3.98 2.76 13.04
C GLY A 306 5.24 1.95 13.36
N THR A 307 5.90 1.43 12.32
CA THR A 307 7.17 0.70 12.49
C THR A 307 8.02 0.88 11.24
N VAL A 308 9.18 1.44 11.43
CA VAL A 308 10.30 1.42 10.48
C VAL A 308 11.55 1.01 11.24
N THR A 309 12.65 0.72 10.55
CA THR A 309 13.91 0.34 11.21
C THR A 309 14.30 1.37 12.25
N GLY A 310 14.47 0.92 13.48
CA GLY A 310 14.84 1.76 14.63
C GLY A 310 13.71 2.60 15.25
N VAL A 311 12.49 2.59 14.71
CA VAL A 311 11.36 3.37 15.24
C VAL A 311 10.14 2.49 15.44
N SER A 312 9.44 2.69 16.58
CA SER A 312 8.15 2.06 16.85
C SER A 312 7.21 3.10 17.47
N SER A 313 6.01 3.26 16.93
CA SER A 313 5.05 4.26 17.37
C SER A 313 3.64 3.68 17.55
N LEU A 314 2.85 4.38 18.37
CA LEU A 314 1.43 4.10 18.61
C LEU A 314 0.71 5.41 18.92
N ALA A 315 -0.36 5.71 18.19
CA ALA A 315 -1.17 6.91 18.42
C ALA A 315 -2.65 6.62 18.22
N GLY A 316 -3.51 7.16 19.07
CA GLY A 316 -4.94 6.93 19.01
C GLY A 316 -5.69 7.35 20.26
N TYR A 317 -6.70 6.58 20.61
CA TYR A 317 -7.62 6.89 21.70
C TYR A 317 -7.75 5.73 22.69
N VAL A 318 -8.01 6.09 23.95
CA VAL A 318 -8.35 5.15 25.03
C VAL A 318 -9.36 5.82 25.96
N ARG A 319 -10.35 5.06 26.42
CA ARG A 319 -11.30 5.54 27.45
C ARG A 319 -10.75 5.17 28.82
N SER A 320 -10.55 6.19 29.66
CA SER A 320 -10.13 6.01 31.04
C SER A 320 -11.28 5.51 31.93
N ARG A 321 -10.95 5.02 33.12
CA ARG A 321 -11.93 4.48 34.07
C ARG A 321 -13.04 5.45 34.46
N ASN A 322 -12.74 6.73 34.51
CA ASN A 322 -13.71 7.80 34.81
C ASN A 322 -14.55 8.23 33.57
N GLY A 323 -14.43 7.52 32.45
CA GLY A 323 -15.23 7.71 31.24
C GLY A 323 -14.68 8.74 30.25
N HIS A 324 -13.57 9.42 30.55
CA HIS A 324 -12.98 10.39 29.64
C HIS A 324 -12.32 9.70 28.44
N MET A 325 -12.46 10.27 27.24
CA MET A 325 -11.71 9.85 26.06
C MET A 325 -10.36 10.59 26.08
N LEU A 326 -9.29 9.82 26.12
CA LEU A 326 -7.92 10.32 26.06
C LEU A 326 -7.36 10.10 24.66
N ALA A 327 -6.80 11.13 24.03
CA ALA A 327 -5.95 11.03 22.86
C ALA A 327 -4.49 10.88 23.31
N PHE A 328 -3.76 9.98 22.69
CA PHE A 328 -2.36 9.75 23.03
C PHE A 328 -1.49 9.49 21.80
N ALA A 329 -0.21 9.80 21.88
CA ALA A 329 0.80 9.45 20.89
C ALA A 329 2.12 9.09 21.57
N ILE A 330 2.73 7.99 21.14
CA ILE A 330 4.01 7.48 21.64
C ILE A 330 4.91 7.22 20.44
N ILE A 331 6.09 7.82 20.40
CA ILE A 331 7.12 7.56 19.38
C ILE A 331 8.39 7.11 20.11
N ASN A 332 8.78 5.86 19.90
CA ASN A 332 10.03 5.31 20.39
C ASN A 332 11.04 5.30 19.26
N GLN A 333 12.16 5.97 19.45
CA GLN A 333 13.26 6.05 18.48
C GLN A 333 14.49 5.28 19.00
N ASN A 334 15.41 4.94 18.10
CA ASN A 334 16.63 4.17 18.39
C ASN A 334 16.32 2.81 19.04
N VAL A 335 15.27 2.14 18.55
CA VAL A 335 14.79 0.88 19.08
C VAL A 335 15.51 -0.28 18.40
N LEU A 336 16.35 -0.99 19.12
CA LEU A 336 17.01 -2.20 18.63
C LEU A 336 16.03 -3.40 18.57
N LYS A 337 15.15 -3.52 19.56
CA LYS A 337 14.19 -4.63 19.67
C LYS A 337 12.76 -4.09 19.68
N GLY A 338 12.09 -4.07 18.54
CA GLY A 338 10.74 -3.55 18.40
C GLY A 338 9.70 -4.19 19.35
N LYS A 339 9.91 -5.43 19.81
CA LYS A 339 9.04 -6.09 20.80
C LYS A 339 9.07 -5.35 22.15
N GLU A 340 10.24 -4.86 22.58
CA GLU A 340 10.37 -4.13 23.86
C GLU A 340 9.62 -2.79 23.81
N ALA A 341 9.76 -2.05 22.70
CA ALA A 341 9.01 -0.82 22.50
C ALA A 341 7.49 -1.06 22.49
N ARG A 342 7.02 -2.11 21.81
CA ARG A 342 5.59 -2.47 21.83
C ARG A 342 5.10 -2.83 23.22
N ASN A 343 5.87 -3.59 23.99
CA ASN A 343 5.52 -3.93 25.38
C ASN A 343 5.44 -2.67 26.26
N PHE A 344 6.34 -1.72 26.06
CA PHE A 344 6.31 -0.42 26.75
C PHE A 344 5.03 0.35 26.40
N GLN A 345 4.70 0.47 25.10
CA GLN A 345 3.48 1.14 24.63
C GLN A 345 2.22 0.48 25.22
N ASP A 346 2.17 -0.86 25.28
CA ASP A 346 1.03 -1.60 25.84
C ASP A 346 0.85 -1.29 27.33
N LYS A 347 1.94 -1.21 28.10
CA LYS A 347 1.90 -0.82 29.53
C LYS A 347 1.38 0.61 29.72
N ILE A 348 1.81 1.56 28.90
CA ILE A 348 1.29 2.93 28.95
C ILE A 348 -0.22 2.94 28.66
N CYS A 349 -0.68 2.21 27.65
CA CYS A 349 -2.11 2.10 27.34
C CYS A 349 -2.92 1.51 28.51
N GLU A 350 -2.39 0.52 29.24
CA GLU A 350 -3.03 -0.03 30.45
C GLU A 350 -3.13 1.02 31.58
N ILE A 351 -2.11 1.86 31.76
CA ILE A 351 -2.12 2.95 32.73
C ILE A 351 -3.18 4.00 32.35
N LEU A 352 -3.23 4.39 31.08
CA LEU A 352 -4.20 5.39 30.58
C LEU A 352 -5.65 4.89 30.65
N ALA A 353 -5.87 3.57 30.57
CA ALA A 353 -7.18 2.94 30.68
C ALA A 353 -7.69 2.84 32.16
N ASN A 354 -6.81 3.09 33.13
CA ASN A 354 -7.13 3.14 34.56
C ASN A 354 -7.71 4.49 34.96
#